data_e88cae50085b5a30f2d60cc977c71e0e
#
_entry.id   e88cae50085b5a30f2d60cc977c71e0e
#
_cell.length_a   1.000
_cell.length_b   1.000
_cell.length_c   1.000
_cell.angle_alpha   90.00
_cell.angle_beta   90.00
_cell.angle_gamma   90.00
#
_symmetry.space_group_name_H-M   'P 1'
#
loop_
_entity.id
_entity.type
_entity.pdbx_description
1 polymer ?
#
loop_
_entity_poly.entity_id
_entity_poly.type
_entity_poly.pdbx_seq_one_letter_code
_entity_poly.pdbx_strand_id
1 'polypeptide(L)'
;MWLRLSPEVLAEYREAADSGFWERQWGKSDLARYLARFRDGRLGYFDAPFRRYLPRDAPVLEGGCGRGQHVLALARLGYDVHGVEYAEETVRAIREVEPALKVQAADLRSLPFPDGFFGGYISLGVIEHYWGGPGGILDEARRVLRPGGALLLSVPHFSPGLRRLVERRGVGDAAERDDFYQFYFSKGAIEETLRGHGFQPIDAFYYDAVYGAKRAYPTFLRMYERSRVFRYSMTRLNRLALPQAILRRFSHMVLIVARRA
;
A
#
# COMPACT_ATOMS: atom_id res chain seq x y z
N MET A 1 -16.16 -11.67 -1.43
CA MET A 1 -16.34 -12.35 -2.75
C MET A 1 -15.31 -11.81 -3.73
N TRP A 2 -14.90 -12.59 -4.72
CA TRP A 2 -14.01 -12.14 -5.80
C TRP A 2 -14.72 -12.22 -7.14
N LEU A 3 -14.58 -11.18 -7.97
CA LEU A 3 -15.08 -11.09 -9.34
C LEU A 3 -13.97 -10.52 -10.24
N ARG A 4 -13.98 -10.87 -11.53
CA ARG A 4 -12.94 -10.49 -12.48
C ARG A 4 -13.33 -9.19 -13.19
N LEU A 5 -12.49 -8.16 -13.11
CA LEU A 5 -12.64 -6.95 -13.90
C LEU A 5 -11.99 -7.10 -15.28
N SER A 6 -10.81 -7.75 -15.31
CA SER A 6 -10.07 -8.08 -16.54
C SER A 6 -9.19 -9.31 -16.29
N PRO A 7 -8.50 -9.86 -17.31
CA PRO A 7 -7.53 -10.94 -17.10
C PRO A 7 -6.43 -10.60 -16.10
N GLU A 8 -6.15 -9.31 -15.88
CA GLU A 8 -5.05 -8.79 -15.07
C GLU A 8 -5.51 -8.08 -13.78
N VAL A 9 -6.85 -7.89 -13.59
CA VAL A 9 -7.41 -7.19 -12.44
C VAL A 9 -8.57 -7.98 -11.84
N LEU A 10 -8.52 -8.17 -10.50
CA LEU A 10 -9.54 -8.85 -9.71
C LEU A 10 -10.14 -7.88 -8.70
N ALA A 11 -11.47 -7.85 -8.58
CA ALA A 11 -12.19 -7.08 -7.57
C ALA A 11 -12.56 -7.95 -6.37
N GLU A 12 -12.40 -7.41 -5.17
CA GLU A 12 -12.86 -8.01 -3.90
C GLU A 12 -14.03 -7.21 -3.35
N TYR A 13 -15.08 -7.93 -2.91
CA TYR A 13 -16.29 -7.37 -2.32
C TYR A 13 -16.46 -7.92 -0.91
N ARG A 14 -16.66 -7.03 0.06
CA ARG A 14 -16.99 -7.36 1.47
C ARG A 14 -17.68 -6.19 2.17
N GLU A 15 -17.02 -5.09 2.40
CA GLU A 15 -17.48 -3.85 3.01
C GLU A 15 -16.76 -2.71 2.31
N ALA A 16 -17.45 -1.64 1.93
CA ALA A 16 -16.85 -0.50 1.27
C ALA A 16 -15.77 0.15 2.15
N ALA A 17 -14.67 0.56 1.53
CA ALA A 17 -13.55 1.21 2.21
C ALA A 17 -13.72 2.74 2.24
N ASP A 18 -14.86 3.21 2.77
CA ASP A 18 -15.17 4.63 2.97
C ASP A 18 -14.43 5.24 4.19
N SER A 19 -14.64 6.54 4.45
CA SER A 19 -14.03 7.22 5.60
C SER A 19 -14.42 6.59 6.93
N GLY A 20 -15.70 6.23 7.11
CA GLY A 20 -16.18 5.58 8.32
C GLY A 20 -15.57 4.19 8.55
N PHE A 21 -15.31 3.44 7.46
CA PHE A 21 -14.56 2.18 7.54
C PHE A 21 -13.15 2.42 8.10
N TRP A 22 -12.42 3.41 7.58
CA TRP A 22 -11.05 3.71 8.01
C TRP A 22 -11.01 4.25 9.43
N GLU A 23 -11.91 5.12 9.84
CA GLU A 23 -12.03 5.58 11.22
C GLU A 23 -12.22 4.42 12.20
N ARG A 24 -13.13 3.48 11.88
CA ARG A 24 -13.32 2.27 12.70
C ARG A 24 -12.09 1.37 12.71
N GLN A 25 -11.34 1.27 11.60
CA GLN A 25 -10.13 0.45 11.51
C GLN A 25 -8.98 1.05 12.31
N TRP A 26 -8.79 2.35 12.22
CA TRP A 26 -7.69 3.05 12.90
C TRP A 26 -7.97 3.25 14.39
N GLY A 27 -9.22 3.44 14.80
CA GLY A 27 -9.64 3.65 16.18
C GLY A 27 -9.55 2.42 17.10
N LYS A 28 -9.34 1.21 16.56
CA LYS A 28 -9.38 -0.06 17.32
C LYS A 28 -8.23 -0.30 18.30
N SER A 29 -7.20 0.52 18.32
CA SER A 29 -6.03 0.30 19.20
C SER A 29 -5.46 1.61 19.70
N ASP A 30 -4.82 1.57 20.86
CA ASP A 30 -4.03 2.66 21.44
C ASP A 30 -2.96 3.14 20.43
N LEU A 31 -3.17 4.33 19.88
CA LEU A 31 -2.31 4.93 18.87
C LEU A 31 -0.91 5.21 19.41
N ALA A 32 -0.80 5.69 20.63
CA ALA A 32 0.49 6.01 21.25
C ALA A 32 1.35 4.74 21.38
N ARG A 33 0.76 3.66 21.86
CA ARG A 33 1.43 2.34 21.94
C ARG A 33 1.76 1.77 20.56
N TYR A 34 0.92 2.00 19.58
CA TYR A 34 1.18 1.58 18.21
C TYR A 34 2.38 2.33 17.63
N LEU A 35 2.38 3.67 17.69
CA LEU A 35 3.43 4.53 17.15
C LEU A 35 4.76 4.35 17.88
N ALA A 36 4.75 4.06 19.19
CA ALA A 36 5.98 3.79 19.94
C ALA A 36 6.89 2.72 19.30
N ARG A 37 6.31 1.80 18.52
CA ARG A 37 7.04 0.73 17.80
C ARG A 37 7.85 1.22 16.61
N PHE A 38 7.64 2.45 16.17
CA PHE A 38 8.25 3.06 14.98
C PHE A 38 9.18 4.23 15.31
N ARG A 39 9.30 4.61 16.60
CA ARG A 39 10.15 5.71 17.07
C ARG A 39 11.66 5.45 16.86
N ASP A 40 12.04 4.21 16.65
CA ASP A 40 13.41 3.80 16.29
C ASP A 40 13.71 3.90 14.78
N GLY A 41 12.76 4.41 13.98
CA GLY A 41 12.91 4.52 12.53
C GLY A 41 12.66 3.22 11.78
N ARG A 42 11.98 2.25 12.37
CA ARG A 42 11.70 0.95 11.76
C ARG A 42 10.72 1.06 10.58
N LEU A 43 11.16 0.63 9.40
CA LEU A 43 10.36 0.66 8.16
C LEU A 43 9.89 -0.73 7.68
N GLY A 44 10.37 -1.82 8.30
CA GLY A 44 9.97 -3.17 7.95
C GLY A 44 10.29 -3.54 6.50
N TYR A 45 9.29 -3.96 5.73
CA TYR A 45 9.45 -4.31 4.31
C TYR A 45 9.95 -3.16 3.43
N PHE A 46 9.75 -1.94 3.88
CA PHE A 46 10.03 -0.73 3.11
C PHE A 46 11.42 -0.14 3.39
N ASP A 47 12.20 -0.70 4.31
CA ASP A 47 13.52 -0.15 4.66
C ASP A 47 14.44 -0.03 3.44
N ALA A 48 14.64 -1.12 2.70
CA ALA A 48 15.51 -1.13 1.52
C ALA A 48 14.99 -0.23 0.38
N PRO A 49 13.71 -0.33 -0.08
CA PRO A 49 13.22 0.54 -1.14
C PRO A 49 13.17 2.01 -0.74
N PHE A 50 12.81 2.36 0.49
CA PHE A 50 12.78 3.76 0.92
C PHE A 50 14.16 4.38 0.96
N ARG A 51 15.15 3.70 1.55
CA ARG A 51 16.55 4.18 1.59
C ARG A 51 17.16 4.32 0.20
N ARG A 52 16.76 3.47 -0.76
CA ARG A 52 17.32 3.46 -2.11
C ARG A 52 16.72 4.53 -3.02
N TYR A 53 15.44 4.85 -2.86
CA TYR A 53 14.70 5.63 -3.85
C TYR A 53 14.16 6.96 -3.35
N LEU A 54 13.94 7.13 -2.03
CA LEU A 54 13.50 8.40 -1.50
C LEU A 54 14.65 9.41 -1.41
N PRO A 55 14.43 10.67 -1.82
CA PRO A 55 15.43 11.72 -1.74
C PRO A 55 15.68 12.13 -0.29
N ARG A 56 16.90 12.59 0.00
CA ARG A 56 17.29 13.20 1.29
C ARG A 56 17.32 14.73 1.21
N ASP A 57 17.38 15.25 0.00
CA ASP A 57 17.54 16.67 -0.35
C ASP A 57 16.23 17.37 -0.72
N ALA A 58 15.11 16.68 -0.62
CA ALA A 58 13.80 17.21 -0.95
C ALA A 58 12.71 16.57 -0.06
N PRO A 59 11.57 17.27 0.16
CA PRO A 59 10.45 16.75 0.92
C PRO A 59 9.86 15.47 0.31
N VAL A 60 9.32 14.61 1.18
CA VAL A 60 8.61 13.38 0.82
C VAL A 60 7.17 13.45 1.31
N LEU A 61 6.20 13.01 0.50
CA LEU A 61 4.80 12.89 0.91
C LEU A 61 4.43 11.40 1.07
N GLU A 62 3.74 11.05 2.15
CA GLU A 62 2.95 9.82 2.24
C GLU A 62 1.48 10.16 2.09
N GLY A 63 0.90 9.80 0.92
CA GLY A 63 -0.53 9.94 0.64
C GLY A 63 -1.31 8.71 1.11
N GLY A 64 -2.32 8.93 1.97
CA GLY A 64 -3.03 7.87 2.69
C GLY A 64 -2.17 7.30 3.81
N CYS A 65 -1.62 8.17 4.67
CA CYS A 65 -0.64 7.76 5.68
C CYS A 65 -1.25 6.95 6.84
N GLY A 66 -2.56 6.77 6.90
CA GLY A 66 -3.26 6.06 7.95
C GLY A 66 -2.86 6.56 9.32
N ARG A 67 -2.34 5.70 10.19
CA ARG A 67 -1.90 6.06 11.55
C ARG A 67 -0.52 6.75 11.62
N GLY A 68 0.07 7.12 10.51
CA GLY A 68 1.30 7.91 10.45
C GLY A 68 2.58 7.16 10.80
N GLN A 69 2.58 5.82 10.81
CA GLN A 69 3.74 5.03 11.23
C GLN A 69 4.98 5.23 10.36
N HIS A 70 4.81 5.35 9.05
CA HIS A 70 5.96 5.57 8.17
C HIS A 70 6.38 7.04 8.15
N VAL A 71 5.43 7.97 8.29
CA VAL A 71 5.75 9.40 8.51
C VAL A 71 6.62 9.54 9.74
N LEU A 72 6.23 8.93 10.88
CA LEU A 72 7.02 8.95 12.10
C LEU A 72 8.41 8.31 11.90
N ALA A 73 8.46 7.10 11.33
CA ALA A 73 9.72 6.39 11.13
C ALA A 73 10.69 7.17 10.22
N LEU A 74 10.18 7.73 9.11
CA LEU A 74 10.98 8.54 8.19
C LEU A 74 11.45 9.84 8.83
N ALA A 75 10.59 10.54 9.59
CA ALA A 75 10.98 11.73 10.33
C ALA A 75 12.11 11.43 11.34
N ARG A 76 12.02 10.30 12.07
CA ARG A 76 13.09 9.84 12.99
C ARG A 76 14.40 9.48 12.27
N LEU A 77 14.32 9.11 11.01
CA LEU A 77 15.48 8.86 10.15
C LEU A 77 16.03 10.14 9.47
N GLY A 78 15.46 11.31 9.79
CA GLY A 78 15.92 12.62 9.30
C GLY A 78 15.41 12.98 7.89
N TYR A 79 14.32 12.37 7.40
CA TYR A 79 13.65 12.85 6.19
C TYR A 79 12.74 14.03 6.52
N ASP A 80 12.64 14.99 5.60
CA ASP A 80 11.57 15.95 5.59
C ASP A 80 10.32 15.28 4.99
N VAL A 81 9.44 14.78 5.86
CA VAL A 81 8.29 13.97 5.44
C VAL A 81 6.97 14.58 5.89
N HIS A 82 6.01 14.58 4.97
CA HIS A 82 4.63 15.01 5.17
C HIS A 82 3.70 13.80 5.04
N GLY A 83 2.60 13.79 5.79
CA GLY A 83 1.54 12.79 5.69
C GLY A 83 0.21 13.44 5.35
N VAL A 84 -0.56 12.81 4.48
CA VAL A 84 -1.96 13.16 4.20
C VAL A 84 -2.83 11.94 4.46
N GLU A 85 -3.93 12.15 5.18
CA GLU A 85 -4.93 11.11 5.47
C GLU A 85 -6.33 11.71 5.30
N TYR A 86 -7.27 10.91 4.80
CA TYR A 86 -8.64 11.34 4.58
C TYR A 86 -9.47 11.37 5.87
N ALA A 87 -9.19 10.45 6.82
CA ALA A 87 -9.89 10.32 8.10
C ALA A 87 -9.43 11.41 9.08
N GLU A 88 -10.21 12.48 9.25
CA GLU A 88 -9.88 13.64 10.09
C GLU A 88 -9.62 13.28 11.55
N GLU A 89 -10.43 12.38 12.13
CA GLU A 89 -10.25 11.90 13.50
C GLU A 89 -8.90 11.22 13.70
N THR A 90 -8.45 10.45 12.70
CA THR A 90 -7.13 9.81 12.72
C THR A 90 -6.02 10.84 12.70
N VAL A 91 -6.13 11.89 11.87
CA VAL A 91 -5.15 12.99 11.82
C VAL A 91 -5.10 13.73 13.15
N ARG A 92 -6.27 14.01 13.76
CA ARG A 92 -6.34 14.64 15.08
C ARG A 92 -5.62 13.81 16.14
N ALA A 93 -5.91 12.52 16.22
CA ALA A 93 -5.27 11.60 17.15
C ALA A 93 -3.75 11.51 16.95
N ILE A 94 -3.25 11.53 15.70
CA ILE A 94 -1.80 11.56 15.42
C ILE A 94 -1.17 12.83 15.97
N ARG A 95 -1.79 14.00 15.74
CA ARG A 95 -1.29 15.28 16.23
C ARG A 95 -1.26 15.39 17.75
N GLU A 96 -2.20 14.75 18.44
CA GLU A 96 -2.20 14.66 19.90
C GLU A 96 -1.04 13.82 20.44
N VAL A 97 -0.73 12.70 19.79
CA VAL A 97 0.32 11.76 20.22
C VAL A 97 1.73 12.20 19.78
N GLU A 98 1.86 12.72 18.57
CA GLU A 98 3.12 13.15 17.95
C GLU A 98 2.95 14.53 17.29
N PRO A 99 2.85 15.62 18.09
CA PRO A 99 2.52 16.97 17.58
C PRO A 99 3.56 17.55 16.62
N ALA A 100 4.77 17.01 16.59
CA ALA A 100 5.83 17.42 15.66
C ALA A 100 5.71 16.82 14.26
N LEU A 101 4.83 15.84 14.04
CA LEU A 101 4.64 15.24 12.72
C LEU A 101 3.85 16.20 11.80
N LYS A 102 4.35 16.35 10.58
CA LYS A 102 3.70 17.13 9.52
C LYS A 102 2.59 16.28 8.86
N VAL A 103 1.46 16.08 9.55
CA VAL A 103 0.30 15.36 9.02
C VAL A 103 -0.90 16.27 8.90
N GLN A 104 -1.70 16.10 7.85
CA GLN A 104 -2.91 16.88 7.64
C GLN A 104 -4.02 16.06 6.98
N ALA A 105 -5.28 16.49 7.22
CA ALA A 105 -6.43 15.91 6.56
C ALA A 105 -6.57 16.53 5.16
N ALA A 106 -6.66 15.68 4.13
CA ALA A 106 -7.00 16.09 2.77
C ALA A 106 -7.40 14.89 1.90
N ASP A 107 -8.07 15.19 0.78
CA ASP A 107 -8.35 14.24 -0.29
C ASP A 107 -7.12 14.13 -1.21
N LEU A 108 -6.71 12.91 -1.53
CA LEU A 108 -5.58 12.65 -2.42
C LEU A 108 -5.82 13.09 -3.86
N ARG A 109 -7.08 13.38 -4.23
CA ARG A 109 -7.46 13.91 -5.52
C ARG A 109 -7.33 15.43 -5.61
N SER A 110 -7.05 16.11 -4.47
CA SER A 110 -6.89 17.58 -4.38
C SER A 110 -5.96 17.90 -3.21
N LEU A 111 -4.66 17.78 -3.43
CA LEU A 111 -3.64 17.97 -2.40
C LEU A 111 -3.32 19.46 -2.19
N PRO A 112 -3.25 19.94 -0.95
CA PRO A 112 -2.98 21.36 -0.64
C PRO A 112 -1.47 21.68 -0.70
N PHE A 113 -0.82 21.25 -1.78
CA PHE A 113 0.59 21.50 -2.03
C PHE A 113 0.82 22.03 -3.44
N PRO A 114 1.85 22.87 -3.65
CA PRO A 114 2.17 23.38 -4.98
C PRO A 114 2.73 22.30 -5.91
N ASP A 115 2.69 22.57 -7.21
CA ASP A 115 3.27 21.70 -8.24
C ASP A 115 4.76 21.47 -8.00
N GLY A 116 5.19 20.23 -8.14
CA GLY A 116 6.60 19.85 -8.06
C GLY A 116 7.26 20.03 -6.68
N PHE A 117 6.48 20.18 -5.61
CA PHE A 117 7.01 20.43 -4.27
C PHE A 117 7.79 19.24 -3.71
N PHE A 118 7.32 18.00 -3.96
CA PHE A 118 7.93 16.80 -3.41
C PHE A 118 8.95 16.16 -4.34
N GLY A 119 10.05 15.66 -3.76
CA GLY A 119 10.99 14.79 -4.47
C GLY A 119 10.64 13.31 -4.39
N GLY A 120 9.80 12.92 -3.43
CA GLY A 120 9.30 11.55 -3.25
C GLY A 120 7.82 11.53 -2.87
N TYR A 121 7.09 10.53 -3.38
CA TYR A 121 5.69 10.26 -3.02
C TYR A 121 5.53 8.78 -2.67
N ILE A 122 4.95 8.50 -1.53
CA ILE A 122 4.64 7.16 -1.03
C ILE A 122 3.13 6.98 -1.02
N SER A 123 2.64 5.84 -1.53
CA SER A 123 1.23 5.44 -1.45
C SER A 123 1.15 3.94 -1.18
N LEU A 124 0.73 3.53 0.00
CA LEU A 124 0.78 2.14 0.44
C LEU A 124 -0.60 1.60 0.74
N GLY A 125 -1.17 0.83 -0.21
CA GLY A 125 -2.48 0.22 -0.01
C GLY A 125 -3.61 1.25 -0.02
N VAL A 126 -3.69 2.11 -1.02
CA VAL A 126 -4.63 3.24 -1.09
C VAL A 126 -5.44 3.24 -2.38
N ILE A 127 -4.77 3.26 -3.53
CA ILE A 127 -5.44 3.49 -4.82
C ILE A 127 -6.37 2.36 -5.27
N GLU A 128 -6.19 1.18 -4.71
CA GLU A 128 -7.00 0.00 -4.98
C GLU A 128 -8.44 0.08 -4.47
N HIS A 129 -8.73 1.02 -3.57
CA HIS A 129 -10.05 1.18 -2.95
C HIS A 129 -11.02 2.06 -3.75
N TYR A 130 -10.60 2.57 -4.90
CA TYR A 130 -11.41 3.45 -5.74
C TYR A 130 -11.96 2.70 -6.95
N TRP A 131 -13.29 2.47 -7.01
CA TRP A 131 -13.93 1.77 -8.14
C TRP A 131 -13.71 2.48 -9.46
N GLY A 132 -13.86 3.80 -9.50
CA GLY A 132 -13.60 4.64 -10.68
C GLY A 132 -12.15 4.67 -11.16
N GLY A 133 -11.28 3.90 -10.51
CA GLY A 133 -9.86 3.82 -10.82
C GLY A 133 -9.01 4.88 -10.13
N PRO A 134 -7.68 4.74 -10.21
CA PRO A 134 -6.73 5.59 -9.47
C PRO A 134 -6.41 6.93 -10.18
N GLY A 135 -7.02 7.23 -11.35
CA GLY A 135 -6.60 8.31 -12.25
C GLY A 135 -6.43 9.65 -11.55
N GLY A 136 -7.47 10.16 -10.87
CA GLY A 136 -7.39 11.45 -10.20
C GLY A 136 -6.33 11.52 -9.10
N ILE A 137 -6.06 10.40 -8.40
CA ILE A 137 -5.00 10.32 -7.39
C ILE A 137 -3.62 10.32 -8.03
N LEU A 138 -3.45 9.59 -9.13
CA LEU A 138 -2.16 9.51 -9.84
C LEU A 138 -1.81 10.83 -10.53
N ASP A 139 -2.80 11.51 -11.11
CA ASP A 139 -2.60 12.82 -11.73
C ASP A 139 -2.18 13.86 -10.69
N GLU A 140 -2.81 13.83 -9.51
CA GLU A 140 -2.48 14.73 -8.41
C GLU A 140 -1.11 14.39 -7.78
N ALA A 141 -0.79 13.09 -7.61
CA ALA A 141 0.54 12.66 -7.20
C ALA A 141 1.62 13.12 -8.19
N ARG A 142 1.31 13.04 -9.50
CA ARG A 142 2.20 13.57 -10.54
C ARG A 142 2.34 15.07 -10.45
N ARG A 143 1.26 15.81 -10.20
CA ARG A 143 1.30 17.28 -10.08
C ARG A 143 2.24 17.72 -8.96
N VAL A 144 2.11 17.13 -7.76
CA VAL A 144 2.90 17.55 -6.59
C VAL A 144 4.33 17.00 -6.57
N LEU A 145 4.65 15.93 -7.31
CA LEU A 145 6.01 15.44 -7.48
C LEU A 145 6.78 16.31 -8.47
N ARG A 146 8.05 16.63 -8.19
CA ARG A 146 8.96 17.27 -9.15
C ARG A 146 9.26 16.34 -10.34
N PRO A 147 9.59 16.86 -11.55
CA PRO A 147 10.11 16.02 -12.64
C PRO A 147 11.26 15.13 -12.15
N GLY A 148 11.27 13.85 -12.54
CA GLY A 148 12.24 12.86 -12.05
C GLY A 148 12.02 12.40 -10.60
N GLY A 149 11.03 12.95 -9.87
CA GLY A 149 10.67 12.54 -8.52
C GLY A 149 10.26 11.08 -8.42
N ALA A 150 10.48 10.46 -7.25
CA ALA A 150 10.21 9.06 -7.04
C ALA A 150 8.78 8.83 -6.53
N LEU A 151 8.03 7.94 -7.20
CA LEU A 151 6.78 7.37 -6.70
C LEU A 151 7.05 5.95 -6.18
N LEU A 152 6.67 5.67 -4.94
CA LEU A 152 6.68 4.34 -4.34
C LEU A 152 5.23 3.94 -4.01
N LEU A 153 4.65 3.10 -4.85
CA LEU A 153 3.23 2.76 -4.80
C LEU A 153 3.03 1.26 -4.59
N SER A 154 2.28 0.89 -3.57
CA SER A 154 1.93 -0.51 -3.33
C SER A 154 0.44 -0.77 -3.47
N VAL A 155 0.13 -1.94 -4.04
CA VAL A 155 -1.24 -2.45 -4.23
C VAL A 155 -1.30 -3.94 -3.95
N PRO A 156 -2.50 -4.50 -3.67
CA PRO A 156 -2.71 -5.93 -3.62
C PRO A 156 -2.30 -6.60 -4.94
N HIS A 157 -1.49 -7.65 -4.81
CA HIS A 157 -0.92 -8.36 -5.96
C HIS A 157 -1.83 -9.50 -6.41
N PHE A 158 -2.32 -9.44 -7.66
CA PHE A 158 -2.97 -10.56 -8.31
C PHE A 158 -1.90 -11.62 -8.70
N SER A 159 -1.40 -12.29 -7.67
CA SER A 159 -0.27 -13.24 -7.80
C SER A 159 -0.65 -14.44 -8.67
N PRO A 160 0.34 -15.12 -9.28
CA PRO A 160 0.11 -16.34 -10.04
C PRO A 160 -0.64 -17.45 -9.26
N GLY A 161 -0.43 -17.51 -7.95
CA GLY A 161 -1.15 -18.45 -7.08
C GLY A 161 -2.63 -18.10 -6.94
N LEU A 162 -2.94 -16.83 -6.70
CA LEU A 162 -4.31 -16.33 -6.59
C LEU A 162 -5.03 -16.45 -7.94
N ARG A 163 -4.36 -16.12 -9.05
CA ARG A 163 -4.89 -16.28 -10.42
C ARG A 163 -5.35 -17.71 -10.69
N ARG A 164 -4.51 -18.71 -10.41
CA ARG A 164 -4.87 -20.14 -10.57
C ARG A 164 -6.07 -20.54 -9.72
N LEU A 165 -6.17 -20.02 -8.48
CA LEU A 165 -7.31 -20.29 -7.62
C LEU A 165 -8.61 -19.73 -8.21
N VAL A 166 -8.58 -18.48 -8.69
CA VAL A 166 -9.71 -17.77 -9.30
C VAL A 166 -10.17 -18.48 -10.57
N GLU A 167 -9.23 -18.87 -11.44
CA GLU A 167 -9.50 -19.62 -12.67
C GLU A 167 -10.19 -20.96 -12.38
N ARG A 168 -9.71 -21.72 -11.38
CA ARG A 168 -10.32 -22.99 -10.98
C ARG A 168 -11.72 -22.84 -10.38
N ARG A 169 -12.03 -21.67 -9.78
CA ARG A 169 -13.34 -21.41 -9.18
C ARG A 169 -14.36 -20.88 -10.17
N GLY A 170 -13.94 -20.41 -11.34
CA GLY A 170 -14.83 -19.86 -12.37
C GLY A 170 -15.57 -18.63 -11.84
N VAL A 171 -14.86 -17.59 -11.37
CA VAL A 171 -15.48 -16.37 -10.88
C VAL A 171 -16.10 -15.57 -12.02
N GLY A 172 -17.27 -14.94 -11.75
CA GLY A 172 -17.96 -14.06 -12.70
C GLY A 172 -17.28 -12.71 -12.89
N ASP A 173 -17.90 -11.87 -13.73
CA ASP A 173 -17.40 -10.53 -14.02
C ASP A 173 -17.72 -9.54 -12.90
N ALA A 174 -16.80 -8.59 -12.70
CA ALA A 174 -16.94 -7.53 -11.73
C ALA A 174 -17.85 -6.39 -12.24
N ALA A 175 -18.65 -5.82 -11.33
CA ALA A 175 -19.45 -4.63 -11.56
C ALA A 175 -19.38 -3.72 -10.34
N GLU A 176 -19.69 -2.44 -10.51
CA GLU A 176 -19.77 -1.50 -9.41
C GLU A 176 -20.88 -1.90 -8.43
N ARG A 177 -20.55 -1.92 -7.13
CA ARG A 177 -21.45 -2.33 -6.05
C ARG A 177 -21.07 -1.62 -4.76
N ASP A 178 -22.05 -1.43 -3.89
CA ASP A 178 -21.89 -0.76 -2.59
C ASP A 178 -20.97 -1.54 -1.62
N ASP A 179 -20.76 -2.85 -1.84
CA ASP A 179 -19.87 -3.69 -1.04
C ASP A 179 -18.47 -3.87 -1.67
N PHE A 180 -18.10 -3.04 -2.67
CA PHE A 180 -16.77 -3.06 -3.24
C PHE A 180 -15.73 -2.64 -2.19
N TYR A 181 -14.66 -3.44 -2.07
CA TYR A 181 -13.60 -3.19 -1.11
C TYR A 181 -12.30 -2.75 -1.76
N GLN A 182 -11.77 -3.55 -2.72
CA GLN A 182 -10.49 -3.26 -3.36
C GLN A 182 -10.27 -4.05 -4.65
N PHE A 183 -9.36 -3.54 -5.46
CA PHE A 183 -8.78 -4.28 -6.58
C PHE A 183 -7.49 -5.00 -6.19
N TYR A 184 -7.20 -6.10 -6.91
CA TYR A 184 -5.90 -6.76 -6.99
C TYR A 184 -5.38 -6.56 -8.41
N PHE A 185 -4.14 -6.15 -8.54
CA PHE A 185 -3.51 -5.90 -9.84
C PHE A 185 -2.41 -6.92 -10.10
N SER A 186 -2.28 -7.37 -11.35
CA SER A 186 -1.02 -7.93 -11.76
C SER A 186 0.06 -6.82 -11.82
N LYS A 187 1.33 -7.21 -11.76
CA LYS A 187 2.43 -6.25 -11.93
C LYS A 187 2.30 -5.48 -13.24
N GLY A 188 1.97 -6.19 -14.35
CA GLY A 188 1.81 -5.56 -15.66
C GLY A 188 0.72 -4.51 -15.70
N ALA A 189 -0.48 -4.82 -15.14
CA ALA A 189 -1.60 -3.91 -15.12
C ALA A 189 -1.29 -2.61 -14.37
N ILE A 190 -0.71 -2.70 -13.16
CA ILE A 190 -0.38 -1.49 -12.40
C ILE A 190 0.74 -0.67 -13.06
N GLU A 191 1.75 -1.32 -13.67
CA GLU A 191 2.78 -0.62 -14.43
C GLU A 191 2.22 0.09 -15.67
N GLU A 192 1.28 -0.51 -16.38
CA GLU A 192 0.59 0.10 -17.51
C GLU A 192 -0.23 1.31 -17.07
N THR A 193 -1.00 1.17 -15.99
CA THR A 193 -1.72 2.30 -15.36
C THR A 193 -0.77 3.44 -15.03
N LEU A 194 0.36 3.17 -14.40
CA LEU A 194 1.36 4.19 -14.05
C LEU A 194 1.93 4.90 -15.29
N ARG A 195 2.23 4.15 -16.36
CA ARG A 195 2.71 4.76 -17.62
C ARG A 195 1.66 5.68 -18.24
N GLY A 196 0.39 5.28 -18.21
CA GLY A 196 -0.75 6.10 -18.69
C GLY A 196 -0.89 7.43 -17.96
N HIS A 197 -0.40 7.53 -16.70
CA HIS A 197 -0.40 8.74 -15.89
C HIS A 197 0.98 9.45 -15.82
N GLY A 198 1.89 9.17 -16.77
CA GLY A 198 3.17 9.87 -16.88
C GLY A 198 4.22 9.45 -15.84
N PHE A 199 4.15 8.21 -15.36
CA PHE A 199 5.18 7.61 -14.52
C PHE A 199 5.92 6.51 -15.28
N GLN A 200 7.22 6.41 -15.09
CA GLN A 200 8.06 5.34 -15.63
C GLN A 200 8.41 4.34 -14.52
N PRO A 201 7.83 3.13 -14.50
CA PRO A 201 8.23 2.07 -13.55
C PRO A 201 9.70 1.67 -13.75
N ILE A 202 10.45 1.57 -12.65
CA ILE A 202 11.89 1.26 -12.68
C ILE A 202 12.27 0.06 -11.83
N ASP A 203 11.46 -0.29 -10.80
CA ASP A 203 11.74 -1.43 -9.92
C ASP A 203 10.42 -1.96 -9.29
N ALA A 204 10.46 -3.19 -8.74
CA ALA A 204 9.34 -3.77 -8.04
C ALA A 204 9.78 -4.68 -6.89
N PHE A 205 9.11 -4.57 -5.74
CA PHE A 205 9.35 -5.37 -4.55
C PHE A 205 8.07 -6.09 -4.13
N TYR A 206 8.17 -7.39 -3.88
CA TYR A 206 7.06 -8.21 -3.41
C TYR A 206 7.21 -8.47 -1.92
N TYR A 207 6.10 -8.38 -1.18
CA TYR A 207 6.09 -8.59 0.25
C TYR A 207 4.81 -9.22 0.77
N ASP A 208 4.78 -9.59 2.05
CA ASP A 208 3.69 -10.28 2.72
C ASP A 208 3.30 -11.63 2.08
N ALA A 209 4.31 -12.47 1.85
CA ALA A 209 4.15 -13.77 1.18
C ALA A 209 3.29 -14.75 1.99
N VAL A 210 3.36 -14.72 3.32
CA VAL A 210 2.56 -15.62 4.17
C VAL A 210 1.08 -15.31 4.05
N TYR A 211 0.69 -14.04 4.05
CA TYR A 211 -0.70 -13.66 3.87
C TYR A 211 -1.19 -14.00 2.46
N GLY A 212 -0.39 -13.73 1.44
CA GLY A 212 -0.72 -14.11 0.06
C GLY A 212 -0.86 -15.61 -0.12
N ALA A 213 0.02 -16.42 0.49
CA ALA A 213 -0.09 -17.88 0.47
C ALA A 213 -1.38 -18.38 1.16
N LYS A 214 -1.78 -17.78 2.28
CA LYS A 214 -3.05 -18.09 2.95
C LYS A 214 -4.26 -17.83 2.06
N ARG A 215 -4.21 -16.78 1.25
CA ARG A 215 -5.30 -16.42 0.33
C ARG A 215 -5.35 -17.31 -0.92
N ALA A 216 -4.18 -17.67 -1.46
CA ALA A 216 -4.08 -18.40 -2.73
C ALA A 216 -4.12 -19.94 -2.58
N TYR A 217 -3.77 -20.47 -1.41
CA TYR A 217 -3.62 -21.92 -1.20
C TYR A 217 -4.42 -22.43 0.02
N PRO A 218 -5.62 -23.02 -0.19
CA PRO A 218 -6.47 -23.50 0.91
C PRO A 218 -5.78 -24.53 1.80
N THR A 219 -4.90 -25.38 1.25
CA THR A 219 -4.12 -26.34 2.05
C THR A 219 -3.12 -25.64 2.97
N PHE A 220 -2.46 -24.60 2.50
CA PHE A 220 -1.55 -23.78 3.31
C PHE A 220 -2.32 -23.11 4.45
N LEU A 221 -3.50 -22.53 4.19
CA LEU A 221 -4.35 -21.93 5.20
C LEU A 221 -4.71 -22.94 6.29
N ARG A 222 -5.18 -24.13 5.91
CA ARG A 222 -5.51 -25.20 6.87
C ARG A 222 -4.31 -25.60 7.75
N MET A 223 -3.12 -25.74 7.18
CA MET A 223 -1.91 -26.03 7.92
C MET A 223 -1.54 -24.89 8.88
N TYR A 224 -1.65 -23.65 8.41
CA TYR A 224 -1.36 -22.46 9.21
C TYR A 224 -2.30 -22.32 10.42
N GLU A 225 -3.58 -22.65 10.27
CA GLU A 225 -4.58 -22.59 11.33
C GLU A 225 -4.43 -23.73 12.34
N ARG A 226 -4.15 -24.95 11.87
CA ARG A 226 -4.10 -26.17 12.71
C ARG A 226 -2.78 -26.37 13.43
N SER A 227 -1.66 -25.88 12.93
CA SER A 227 -0.33 -26.15 13.48
C SER A 227 0.33 -24.88 14.05
N ARG A 228 0.52 -24.86 15.38
CA ARG A 228 1.29 -23.78 16.05
C ARG A 228 2.75 -23.74 15.58
N VAL A 229 3.36 -24.90 15.37
CA VAL A 229 4.76 -25.02 14.89
C VAL A 229 4.86 -24.46 13.47
N PHE A 230 3.97 -24.86 12.57
CA PHE A 230 3.95 -24.35 11.20
C PHE A 230 3.75 -22.82 11.17
N ARG A 231 2.82 -22.30 11.95
CA ARG A 231 2.58 -20.86 12.10
C ARG A 231 3.82 -20.10 12.56
N TYR A 232 4.48 -20.59 13.60
CA TYR A 232 5.71 -20.00 14.11
C TYR A 232 6.83 -20.01 13.08
N SER A 233 7.02 -21.13 12.38
CA SER A 233 8.03 -21.28 11.32
C SER A 233 7.76 -20.30 10.16
N MET A 234 6.51 -20.16 9.72
CA MET A 234 6.12 -19.22 8.65
C MET A 234 6.28 -17.76 9.07
N THR A 235 6.00 -17.43 10.33
CA THR A 235 6.24 -16.07 10.86
C THR A 235 7.74 -15.73 10.86
N ARG A 236 8.60 -16.69 11.16
CA ARG A 236 10.06 -16.51 11.05
C ARG A 236 10.52 -16.41 9.59
N LEU A 237 10.02 -17.28 8.73
CA LEU A 237 10.33 -17.27 7.30
C LEU A 237 9.95 -15.92 6.64
N ASN A 238 8.83 -15.33 7.04
CA ASN A 238 8.38 -14.03 6.54
C ASN A 238 9.33 -12.86 6.91
N ARG A 239 10.21 -13.06 7.89
CA ARG A 239 11.25 -12.09 8.27
C ARG A 239 12.57 -12.27 7.53
N LEU A 240 12.74 -13.40 6.83
CA LEU A 240 13.93 -13.64 6.02
C LEU A 240 13.83 -12.90 4.70
N ALA A 241 14.95 -12.40 4.21
CA ALA A 241 15.06 -11.79 2.89
C ALA A 241 15.00 -12.89 1.80
N LEU A 242 13.79 -13.34 1.46
CA LEU A 242 13.60 -14.29 0.38
C LEU A 242 13.83 -13.63 -1.00
N PRO A 243 14.37 -14.37 -1.98
CA PRO A 243 14.52 -13.86 -3.34
C PRO A 243 13.19 -13.35 -3.92
N GLN A 244 13.22 -12.20 -4.58
CA GLN A 244 12.02 -11.57 -5.17
C GLN A 244 11.29 -12.49 -6.16
N ALA A 245 12.01 -13.37 -6.87
CA ALA A 245 11.43 -14.36 -7.77
C ALA A 245 10.52 -15.37 -7.04
N ILE A 246 10.85 -15.74 -5.79
CA ILE A 246 10.02 -16.59 -4.94
C ILE A 246 8.84 -15.78 -4.39
N LEU A 247 9.11 -14.59 -3.85
CA LEU A 247 8.10 -13.70 -3.28
C LEU A 247 7.00 -13.39 -4.30
N ARG A 248 7.34 -13.09 -5.55
CA ARG A 248 6.40 -12.83 -6.64
C ARG A 248 5.28 -13.89 -6.76
N ARG A 249 5.56 -15.16 -6.45
CA ARG A 249 4.57 -16.24 -6.57
C ARG A 249 3.53 -16.27 -5.46
N PHE A 250 3.87 -15.76 -4.29
CA PHE A 250 3.10 -15.93 -3.07
C PHE A 250 2.66 -14.61 -2.41
N SER A 251 3.30 -13.49 -2.77
CA SER A 251 3.05 -12.22 -2.10
C SER A 251 1.62 -11.73 -2.24
N HIS A 252 1.14 -11.12 -1.16
CA HIS A 252 -0.12 -10.41 -1.15
C HIS A 252 -0.01 -9.02 -1.77
N MET A 253 1.14 -8.37 -1.61
CA MET A 253 1.37 -7.00 -2.05
C MET A 253 2.55 -6.92 -3.03
N VAL A 254 2.49 -5.94 -3.91
CA VAL A 254 3.60 -5.50 -4.75
C VAL A 254 3.80 -3.99 -4.56
N LEU A 255 5.03 -3.57 -4.31
CA LEU A 255 5.47 -2.19 -4.33
C LEU A 255 6.11 -1.92 -5.68
N ILE A 256 5.58 -0.99 -6.45
CA ILE A 256 6.18 -0.49 -7.68
C ILE A 256 6.91 0.81 -7.36
N VAL A 257 8.15 0.91 -7.82
CA VAL A 257 8.91 2.15 -7.83
C VAL A 257 8.89 2.73 -9.23
N ALA A 258 8.51 3.99 -9.34
CA ALA A 258 8.46 4.68 -10.62
C ALA A 258 9.06 6.09 -10.51
N ARG A 259 9.39 6.70 -11.64
CA ARG A 259 9.81 8.10 -11.74
C ARG A 259 8.73 8.89 -12.47
N ARG A 260 8.49 10.13 -12.00
CA ARG A 260 7.72 11.09 -12.80
C ARG A 260 8.50 11.39 -14.08
N ALA A 261 7.88 11.12 -15.25
CA ALA A 261 8.41 11.47 -16.57
C ALA A 261 8.41 12.99 -16.78
#